data_4370be277e94b284963c446b2fd99e4d
#
_entry.id   4370be277e94b284963c446b2fd99e4d
#
_cell.length_a   1.000
_cell.length_b   1.000
_cell.length_c   1.000
_cell.angle_alpha   90.00
_cell.angle_beta   90.00
_cell.angle_gamma   90.00
#
_symmetry.space_group_name_H-M   'P 1'
#
loop_
_entity.id
_entity.type
_entity.pdbx_description
1 polymer ?
#
loop_
_entity_poly.entity_id
_entity_poly.type
_entity_poly.pdbx_seq_one_letter_code
_entity_poly.pdbx_strand_id
1 'polypeptide(L)'
;MYHYTDGGLRNVWLANGYEIKKTPFGDAVTFHDGDGLTQAICQALSEKIGILTGVELRYIRSGGMGLSQPALGKLMGIDGQSIARWEKSGKVPRWADKLVRLLYAAHAQGNEPICRVMDRIKTVERIVKQRIVVQEKRGHWTPTSEPIDDEAVVA
;
A
#
# COMPACT_ATOMS: atom_id res chain seq x y z
N MET A 1 28.02 8.56 -0.44
CA MET A 1 26.57 8.14 -0.56
C MET A 1 26.34 6.82 0.18
N TYR A 2 25.18 6.66 0.75
CA TYR A 2 24.78 5.44 1.43
C TYR A 2 23.90 4.60 0.52
N HIS A 3 24.23 3.32 0.36
CA HIS A 3 23.40 2.38 -0.40
C HIS A 3 22.25 1.88 0.47
N TYR A 4 21.04 2.34 0.15
CA TYR A 4 19.81 1.97 0.87
C TYR A 4 19.29 0.65 0.31
N THR A 5 19.22 -0.37 1.17
CA THR A 5 18.83 -1.73 0.78
C THR A 5 17.59 -2.24 1.52
N ASP A 6 16.93 -1.40 2.30
CA ASP A 6 15.75 -1.81 3.04
C ASP A 6 14.66 -2.29 2.08
N GLY A 7 13.97 -3.35 2.47
CA GLY A 7 12.99 -3.98 1.61
C GLY A 7 13.56 -4.74 0.41
N GLY A 8 14.88 -4.91 0.34
CA GLY A 8 15.54 -5.62 -0.76
C GLY A 8 15.85 -4.75 -1.98
N LEU A 9 15.66 -3.45 -1.89
CA LEU A 9 15.99 -2.51 -2.98
C LEU A 9 17.49 -2.51 -3.26
N ARG A 10 17.87 -2.42 -4.54
CA ARG A 10 19.27 -2.47 -4.97
C ARG A 10 19.74 -1.21 -5.69
N ASN A 11 18.83 -0.37 -6.10
CA ASN A 11 19.10 0.78 -6.95
C ASN A 11 18.79 2.13 -6.26
N VAL A 12 18.79 2.14 -4.93
CA VAL A 12 18.52 3.35 -4.16
C VAL A 12 19.75 3.77 -3.37
N TRP A 13 20.16 5.02 -3.52
CA TRP A 13 21.31 5.61 -2.86
C TRP A 13 20.90 6.91 -2.19
N LEU A 14 21.34 7.11 -0.94
CA LEU A 14 21.11 8.34 -0.21
C LEU A 14 22.32 9.24 -0.31
N ALA A 15 22.11 10.45 -0.77
CA ALA A 15 23.17 11.47 -0.82
C ALA A 15 23.49 12.03 0.58
N ASN A 16 22.46 12.14 1.40
CA ASN A 16 22.53 12.66 2.78
C ASN A 16 21.29 12.21 3.56
N GLY A 17 21.05 12.80 4.73
CA GLY A 17 19.87 12.51 5.53
C GLY A 17 19.98 11.23 6.37
N TYR A 18 21.17 10.72 6.56
CA TYR A 18 21.43 9.54 7.37
C TYR A 18 22.59 9.79 8.33
N GLU A 19 22.60 9.02 9.41
CA GLU A 19 23.71 8.99 10.38
C GLU A 19 24.13 7.55 10.64
N ILE A 20 25.45 7.31 10.63
CA ILE A 20 26.01 6.01 10.95
C ILE A 20 26.63 6.08 12.34
N LYS A 21 26.15 5.22 13.25
CA LYS A 21 26.71 5.07 14.60
C LYS A 21 27.38 3.71 14.74
N LYS A 22 28.61 3.72 15.25
CA LYS A 22 29.29 2.47 15.59
C LYS A 22 28.76 1.94 16.92
N THR A 23 28.29 0.69 16.91
CA THR A 23 27.82 -0.01 18.09
C THR A 23 28.67 -1.25 18.34
N PRO A 24 28.63 -1.86 19.56
CA PRO A 24 29.33 -3.13 19.82
C PRO A 24 28.89 -4.29 18.90
N PHE A 25 27.72 -4.15 18.25
CA PHE A 25 27.15 -5.15 17.35
C PHE A 25 27.32 -4.81 15.87
N GLY A 26 28.09 -3.79 15.52
CA GLY A 26 28.29 -3.29 14.18
C GLY A 26 27.75 -1.89 13.99
N ASP A 27 27.73 -1.44 12.73
CA ASP A 27 27.25 -0.09 12.41
C ASP A 27 25.73 -0.05 12.40
N ALA A 28 25.15 0.93 13.09
CA ALA A 28 23.73 1.24 13.07
C ALA A 28 23.50 2.49 12.23
N VAL A 29 22.48 2.47 11.38
CA VAL A 29 22.10 3.60 10.52
C VAL A 29 20.76 4.14 10.97
N THR A 30 20.68 5.45 11.13
CA THR A 30 19.42 6.18 11.36
C THR A 30 19.15 7.09 10.18
N PHE A 31 17.88 7.18 9.79
CA PHE A 31 17.43 8.04 8.71
C PHE A 31 16.61 9.20 9.27
N HIS A 32 16.86 10.40 8.74
CA HIS A 32 16.04 11.55 9.04
C HIS A 32 14.70 11.41 8.29
N ASP A 33 13.59 11.70 8.96
CA ASP A 33 12.25 11.64 8.37
C ASP A 33 12.03 10.35 7.56
N GLY A 34 11.94 9.21 8.25
CA GLY A 34 11.78 7.89 7.60
C GLY A 34 10.54 7.81 6.71
N ASP A 35 9.43 8.42 7.11
CA ASP A 35 8.21 8.43 6.31
C ASP A 35 8.40 9.24 5.02
N GLY A 36 9.03 10.40 5.10
CA GLY A 36 9.35 11.20 3.92
C GLY A 36 10.31 10.50 2.97
N LEU A 37 11.29 9.76 3.52
CA LEU A 37 12.19 8.94 2.72
C LEU A 37 11.43 7.85 1.96
N THR A 38 10.54 7.13 2.63
CA THR A 38 9.71 6.10 2.00
C THR A 38 8.84 6.69 0.91
N GLN A 39 8.20 7.82 1.14
CA GLN A 39 7.40 8.51 0.14
C GLN A 39 8.23 8.93 -1.09
N ALA A 40 9.41 9.47 -0.88
CA ALA A 40 10.30 9.89 -1.98
C ALA A 40 10.74 8.69 -2.83
N ILE A 41 11.07 7.57 -2.20
CA ILE A 41 11.44 6.35 -2.90
C ILE A 41 10.25 5.80 -3.69
N CYS A 42 9.08 5.70 -3.07
CA CYS A 42 7.88 5.22 -3.74
C CYS A 42 7.48 6.11 -4.91
N GLN A 43 7.61 7.43 -4.78
CA GLN A 43 7.38 8.35 -5.89
C GLN A 43 8.33 8.08 -7.05
N ALA A 44 9.61 7.92 -6.77
CA ALA A 44 10.60 7.61 -7.80
C ALA A 44 10.32 6.27 -8.48
N LEU A 45 9.92 5.25 -7.71
CA LEU A 45 9.55 3.94 -8.26
C LEU A 45 8.29 4.02 -9.10
N SER A 46 7.31 4.84 -8.72
CA SER A 46 6.07 5.02 -9.49
C SER A 46 6.30 5.73 -10.82
N GLU A 47 7.38 6.48 -10.94
CA GLU A 47 7.74 7.26 -12.13
C GLU A 47 8.85 6.63 -12.96
N LYS A 48 9.50 5.58 -12.48
CA LYS A 48 10.64 5.00 -13.18
C LYS A 48 10.26 4.43 -14.54
N ILE A 49 11.22 4.43 -15.47
CA ILE A 49 11.07 3.78 -16.77
C ILE A 49 11.22 2.27 -16.56
N GLY A 50 10.39 1.48 -17.26
CA GLY A 50 10.39 0.04 -17.15
C GLY A 50 9.43 -0.50 -16.11
N ILE A 51 9.25 -1.82 -16.11
CA ILE A 51 8.33 -2.50 -15.21
C ILE A 51 8.96 -2.63 -13.82
N LEU A 52 8.15 -2.53 -12.78
CA LEU A 52 8.60 -2.74 -11.41
C LEU A 52 9.16 -4.16 -11.24
N THR A 53 10.26 -4.27 -10.51
CA THR A 53 10.74 -5.57 -10.03
C THR A 53 9.83 -6.07 -8.91
N GLY A 54 9.95 -7.34 -8.53
CA GLY A 54 9.17 -7.91 -7.44
C GLY A 54 9.39 -7.19 -6.12
N VAL A 55 10.64 -6.84 -5.79
CA VAL A 55 10.96 -6.12 -4.55
C VAL A 55 10.47 -4.67 -4.59
N GLU A 56 10.48 -4.04 -5.74
CA GLU A 56 9.93 -2.69 -5.91
C GLU A 56 8.40 -2.68 -5.73
N LEU A 57 7.71 -3.67 -6.29
CA LEU A 57 6.27 -3.85 -6.07
C LEU A 57 5.96 -4.02 -4.58
N ARG A 58 6.71 -4.86 -3.90
CA ARG A 58 6.56 -5.07 -2.46
C ARG A 58 6.81 -3.79 -1.67
N TYR A 59 7.81 -3.01 -2.04
CA TYR A 59 8.13 -1.76 -1.36
C TYR A 59 7.00 -0.74 -1.47
N ILE A 60 6.44 -0.57 -2.68
CA ILE A 60 5.29 0.32 -2.89
C ILE A 60 4.05 -0.20 -2.14
N ARG A 61 3.77 -1.49 -2.20
CA ARG A 61 2.63 -2.10 -1.52
C ARG A 61 2.72 -1.92 0.01
N SER A 62 3.82 -2.37 0.58
CA SER A 62 3.99 -2.42 2.04
C SER A 62 4.42 -1.07 2.60
N GLY A 63 5.47 -0.49 2.05
CA GLY A 63 6.00 0.79 2.53
C GLY A 63 5.18 1.99 2.11
N GLY A 64 4.76 2.03 0.86
CA GLY A 64 4.03 3.16 0.29
C GLY A 64 2.55 3.20 0.65
N MET A 65 1.86 2.07 0.55
CA MET A 65 0.41 1.98 0.76
C MET A 65 0.00 1.32 2.07
N GLY A 66 0.92 0.62 2.74
CA GLY A 66 0.63 -0.09 3.98
C GLY A 66 -0.38 -1.23 3.80
N LEU A 67 -0.38 -1.88 2.64
CA LEU A 67 -1.32 -2.95 2.31
C LEU A 67 -0.64 -4.31 2.41
N SER A 68 -1.37 -5.31 2.92
CA SER A 68 -0.98 -6.70 2.81
C SER A 68 -1.14 -7.20 1.38
N GLN A 69 -0.57 -8.36 1.05
CA GLN A 69 -0.78 -8.98 -0.26
C GLN A 69 -2.27 -9.25 -0.53
N PRO A 70 -3.04 -9.83 0.42
CA PRO A 70 -4.48 -9.99 0.23
C PRO A 70 -5.22 -8.65 0.06
N ALA A 71 -4.85 -7.62 0.80
CA ALA A 71 -5.48 -6.31 0.72
C ALA A 71 -5.27 -5.65 -0.65
N LEU A 72 -4.04 -5.69 -1.17
CA LEU A 72 -3.77 -5.20 -2.52
C LEU A 72 -4.54 -6.03 -3.56
N GLY A 73 -4.60 -7.35 -3.39
CA GLY A 73 -5.39 -8.23 -4.24
C GLY A 73 -6.86 -7.82 -4.29
N LYS A 74 -7.47 -7.54 -3.15
CA LYS A 74 -8.86 -7.05 -3.07
C LYS A 74 -9.04 -5.71 -3.79
N LEU A 75 -8.10 -4.79 -3.62
CA LEU A 75 -8.13 -3.49 -4.27
C LEU A 75 -8.06 -3.62 -5.80
N MET A 76 -7.27 -4.56 -6.29
CA MET A 76 -7.09 -4.81 -7.72
C MET A 76 -8.10 -5.80 -8.31
N GLY A 77 -8.92 -6.45 -7.48
CA GLY A 77 -9.87 -7.47 -7.92
C GLY A 77 -9.24 -8.81 -8.27
N ILE A 78 -8.15 -9.16 -7.63
CA ILE A 78 -7.40 -10.41 -7.88
C ILE A 78 -7.05 -11.12 -6.58
N ASP A 79 -6.54 -12.36 -6.70
CA ASP A 79 -6.08 -13.13 -5.57
C ASP A 79 -4.75 -12.56 -5.03
N GLY A 80 -4.63 -12.49 -3.71
CA GLY A 80 -3.39 -12.08 -3.04
C GLY A 80 -2.21 -13.02 -3.34
N GLN A 81 -2.45 -14.28 -3.67
CA GLN A 81 -1.40 -15.20 -4.09
C GLN A 81 -0.76 -14.80 -5.41
N SER A 82 -1.50 -14.15 -6.30
CA SER A 82 -0.94 -13.58 -7.52
C SER A 82 0.07 -12.49 -7.21
N ILE A 83 -0.25 -11.62 -6.26
CA ILE A 83 0.69 -10.59 -5.78
C ILE A 83 1.96 -11.25 -5.21
N ALA A 84 1.80 -12.26 -4.38
CA ALA A 84 2.92 -12.99 -3.78
C ALA A 84 3.84 -13.61 -4.84
N ARG A 85 3.26 -14.21 -5.89
CA ARG A 85 4.04 -14.78 -7.00
C ARG A 85 4.83 -13.73 -7.76
N TRP A 86 4.21 -12.58 -8.05
CA TRP A 86 4.90 -11.50 -8.76
C TRP A 86 6.06 -10.93 -7.95
N GLU A 87 5.87 -10.77 -6.66
CA GLU A 87 6.93 -10.27 -5.76
C GLU A 87 8.09 -11.26 -5.68
N LYS A 88 7.79 -12.56 -5.65
CA LYS A 88 8.80 -13.61 -5.56
C LYS A 88 9.54 -13.84 -6.90
N SER A 89 8.81 -13.91 -8.01
CA SER A 89 9.39 -14.21 -9.33
C SER A 89 9.96 -12.98 -10.01
N GLY A 90 9.53 -11.79 -9.64
CA GLY A 90 9.86 -10.56 -10.32
C GLY A 90 9.14 -10.35 -11.65
N LYS A 91 8.23 -11.25 -12.02
CA LYS A 91 7.48 -11.18 -13.28
C LYS A 91 6.15 -10.49 -13.06
N VAL A 92 6.18 -9.16 -12.98
CA VAL A 92 4.99 -8.34 -12.80
C VAL A 92 4.35 -8.07 -14.17
N PRO A 93 3.06 -8.41 -14.36
CA PRO A 93 2.38 -8.08 -15.62
C PRO A 93 2.30 -6.58 -15.85
N ARG A 94 2.32 -6.15 -17.10
CA ARG A 94 2.28 -4.72 -17.45
C ARG A 94 1.05 -4.01 -16.88
N TRP A 95 -0.11 -4.65 -16.94
CA TRP A 95 -1.35 -4.05 -16.42
C TRP A 95 -1.28 -3.86 -14.89
N ALA A 96 -0.70 -4.83 -14.20
CA ALA A 96 -0.54 -4.77 -12.73
C ALA A 96 0.46 -3.68 -12.34
N ASP A 97 1.58 -3.58 -13.05
CA ASP A 97 2.57 -2.53 -12.87
C ASP A 97 1.93 -1.14 -12.98
N LYS A 98 1.19 -0.91 -14.06
CA LYS A 98 0.53 0.38 -14.29
C LYS A 98 -0.54 0.67 -13.24
N LEU A 99 -1.35 -0.33 -12.90
CA LEU A 99 -2.43 -0.16 -11.92
C LEU A 99 -1.88 0.16 -10.53
N VAL A 100 -0.84 -0.53 -10.08
CA VAL A 100 -0.21 -0.27 -8.78
C VAL A 100 0.38 1.13 -8.73
N ARG A 101 1.03 1.58 -9.79
CA ARG A 101 1.58 2.94 -9.86
C ARG A 101 0.49 4.01 -9.80
N LEU A 102 -0.63 3.80 -10.51
CA LEU A 102 -1.78 4.70 -10.46
C LEU A 102 -2.42 4.75 -9.09
N LEU A 103 -2.61 3.59 -8.46
CA LEU A 103 -3.17 3.49 -7.12
C LEU A 103 -2.27 4.20 -6.10
N TYR A 104 -0.96 4.00 -6.19
CA TYR A 104 -0.02 4.68 -5.31
C TYR A 104 -0.05 6.19 -5.51
N ALA A 105 -0.02 6.65 -6.75
CA ALA A 105 -0.06 8.09 -7.05
C ALA A 105 -1.34 8.73 -6.52
N ALA A 106 -2.49 8.10 -6.70
CA ALA A 106 -3.77 8.58 -6.17
C ALA A 106 -3.77 8.63 -4.65
N HIS A 107 -3.26 7.58 -4.00
CA HIS A 107 -3.12 7.51 -2.55
C HIS A 107 -2.19 8.60 -2.02
N ALA A 108 -1.03 8.77 -2.62
CA ALA A 108 -0.03 9.76 -2.21
C ALA A 108 -0.51 11.20 -2.38
N GLN A 109 -1.35 11.46 -3.40
CA GLN A 109 -1.96 12.76 -3.63
C GLN A 109 -3.18 13.02 -2.74
N GLY A 110 -3.55 12.08 -1.89
CA GLY A 110 -4.69 12.23 -1.00
C GLY A 110 -6.05 12.13 -1.70
N ASN A 111 -6.13 11.40 -2.82
CA ASN A 111 -7.42 11.13 -3.47
C ASN A 111 -8.38 10.48 -2.49
N GLU A 112 -9.41 11.21 -2.09
CA GLU A 112 -10.28 10.79 -1.01
C GLU A 112 -11.05 9.49 -1.30
N PRO A 113 -11.64 9.26 -2.49
CA PRO A 113 -12.27 7.98 -2.80
C PRO A 113 -11.31 6.79 -2.71
N ILE A 114 -10.10 6.91 -3.22
CA ILE A 114 -9.09 5.84 -3.16
C ILE A 114 -8.65 5.57 -1.73
N CYS A 115 -8.38 6.61 -0.95
CA CYS A 115 -8.00 6.46 0.46
C CYS A 115 -9.11 5.78 1.26
N ARG A 116 -10.37 6.13 1.02
CA ARG A 116 -11.52 5.49 1.67
C ARG A 116 -11.66 4.01 1.32
N VAL A 117 -11.47 3.65 0.06
CA VAL A 117 -11.52 2.25 -0.37
C VAL A 117 -10.40 1.46 0.30
N MET A 118 -9.18 2.00 0.35
CA MET A 118 -8.06 1.36 1.02
C MET A 118 -8.30 1.16 2.51
N ASP A 119 -8.80 2.18 3.20
CA ASP A 119 -9.11 2.10 4.64
C ASP A 119 -10.21 1.07 4.91
N ARG A 120 -11.22 1.02 4.04
CA ARG A 120 -12.29 0.02 4.14
C ARG A 120 -11.76 -1.40 3.99
N ILE A 121 -10.88 -1.64 3.02
CA ILE A 121 -10.27 -2.96 2.82
C ILE A 121 -9.46 -3.37 4.04
N LYS A 122 -8.67 -2.46 4.61
CA LYS A 122 -7.90 -2.70 5.84
C LYS A 122 -8.82 -3.05 7.02
N THR A 123 -9.97 -2.40 7.11
CA THR A 123 -10.96 -2.62 8.17
C THR A 123 -11.70 -3.96 7.96
N VAL A 124 -12.08 -4.27 6.73
CA VAL A 124 -12.84 -5.49 6.39
C VAL A 124 -12.01 -6.77 6.57
N GLU A 125 -10.69 -6.69 6.55
CA GLU A 125 -9.83 -7.81 6.94
C GLU A 125 -10.13 -8.31 8.37
N ARG A 126 -10.84 -7.52 9.18
CA ARG A 126 -11.33 -7.89 10.51
C ARG A 126 -12.70 -8.57 10.50
N ILE A 127 -13.26 -8.87 9.32
CA ILE A 127 -14.56 -9.56 9.15
C ILE A 127 -15.70 -8.81 9.84
N VAL A 128 -15.95 -7.57 9.42
CA VAL A 128 -17.11 -6.82 9.86
C VAL A 128 -18.18 -6.92 8.79
N LYS A 129 -19.30 -7.62 9.09
CA LYS A 129 -20.48 -7.61 8.22
C LYS A 129 -21.18 -6.26 8.39
N GLN A 130 -21.52 -5.63 7.28
CA GLN A 130 -22.20 -4.35 7.28
C GLN A 130 -23.46 -4.40 6.41
N ARG A 131 -24.46 -3.66 6.79
CA ARG A 131 -25.60 -3.34 5.93
C ARG A 131 -25.57 -1.87 5.55
N ILE A 132 -26.04 -1.58 4.35
CA ILE A 132 -26.15 -0.21 3.86
C ILE A 132 -27.58 0.26 4.13
N VAL A 133 -27.73 1.35 4.83
CA VAL A 133 -29.00 2.03 5.07
C VAL A 133 -28.98 3.34 4.31
N VAL A 134 -29.97 3.53 3.45
CA VAL A 134 -30.08 4.74 2.64
C VAL A 134 -31.25 5.55 3.15
N GLN A 135 -31.02 6.82 3.47
CA GLN A 135 -32.03 7.71 4.02
C GLN A 135 -32.25 8.90 3.10
N GLU A 136 -33.50 9.22 2.86
CA GLU A 136 -33.87 10.44 2.13
C GLU A 136 -34.09 11.61 3.11
N LYS A 137 -33.45 12.74 2.81
CA LYS A 137 -33.70 14.02 3.50
C LYS A 137 -33.78 15.14 2.47
N ARG A 138 -34.88 15.86 2.47
CA ARG A 138 -35.08 17.00 1.56
C ARG A 138 -34.86 16.68 0.08
N GLY A 139 -35.31 15.51 -0.36
CA GLY A 139 -35.14 15.06 -1.74
C GLY A 139 -33.75 14.53 -2.06
N HIS A 140 -32.87 14.40 -1.06
CA HIS A 140 -31.52 13.85 -1.25
C HIS A 140 -31.36 12.54 -0.49
N TRP A 141 -30.78 11.55 -1.17
CA TRP A 141 -30.44 10.27 -0.57
C TRP A 141 -29.06 10.29 0.06
N THR A 142 -28.96 9.84 1.30
CA THR A 142 -27.69 9.75 2.03
C THR A 142 -27.49 8.31 2.51
N PRO A 143 -26.39 7.65 2.12
CA PRO A 143 -26.11 6.29 2.60
C PRO A 143 -25.35 6.31 3.93
N THR A 144 -25.64 5.33 4.78
CA THR A 144 -24.87 5.01 5.98
C THR A 144 -24.62 3.52 6.03
N SER A 145 -23.56 3.11 6.71
CA SER A 145 -23.25 1.70 6.96
C SER A 145 -23.27 1.40 8.42
N GLU A 146 -23.91 0.30 8.80
CA GLU A 146 -23.97 -0.15 10.20
C GLU A 146 -23.53 -1.62 10.31
N PRO A 147 -22.91 -2.02 11.44
CA PRO A 147 -22.58 -3.42 11.67
C PRO A 147 -23.85 -4.27 11.75
N ILE A 148 -23.77 -5.47 11.25
CA ILE A 148 -24.83 -6.48 11.42
C ILE A 148 -24.37 -7.44 12.50
N ASP A 149 -25.15 -7.59 13.57
CA ASP A 149 -24.90 -8.63 14.56
C ASP A 149 -25.12 -10.01 13.94
N ASP A 150 -24.19 -10.93 14.20
CA ASP A 150 -24.26 -12.29 13.66
C ASP A 150 -25.54 -13.03 14.07
N GLU A 151 -26.14 -12.67 15.19
CA GLU A 151 -27.41 -13.24 15.66
C GLU A 151 -28.60 -12.82 14.79
N ALA A 152 -28.53 -11.66 14.11
CA ALA A 152 -29.61 -11.18 13.24
C ALA A 152 -29.61 -11.86 11.86
N VAL A 153 -28.56 -12.60 11.50
CA VAL A 153 -28.40 -13.26 10.19
C VAL A 153 -28.95 -14.68 10.21
N VAL A 154 -29.28 -15.23 11.36
CA VAL A 154 -29.72 -16.63 11.55
C VAL A 154 -31.26 -16.76 11.50
N ALA A 155 -31.97 -15.66 11.40
CA ALA A 155 -33.44 -15.69 11.32
C ALA A 155 -33.95 -15.82 9.89
#